data_f691b7276d50a547183da033b356751a
#
_entry.id   f691b7276d50a547183da033b356751a
#
_cell.length_a   1.000
_cell.length_b   1.000
_cell.length_c   1.000
_cell.angle_alpha   90.00
_cell.angle_beta   90.00
_cell.angle_gamma   90.00
#
_symmetry.space_group_name_H-M   'P 1'
#
loop_
_entity.id
_entity.type
_entity.pdbx_description
1 polymer ?
#
loop_
_entity_poly.entity_id
_entity_poly.type
_entity_poly.pdbx_seq_one_letter_code
_entity_poly.pdbx_strand_id
1 'polypeptide(L)'
;MDEDQGPRSIVPEHAPKKSVGQRLNGLRKAFTTRHGLIGDYNYAFLFRPNLPFMQKSINASPFFGVNDKMPVLLGLLLGFQHALAMLAGVITPPMIISSSANLNADQKQYLVSTALIVSGIFSAVQITRFKIWGTPYFIGTGLLSVVGVSFSVIPVAQGSLTQMYANGYCPSDSEGNPLPCPKGYGAIIGTSAVCALLNVLISFIPAKFLLRVLPPIVTGPTVMLIGIKLIKSGFSNWMGGSGVCMTATEGLFAMCPDINAPKPLPWGSAEFLGLGFSVFVTIILCERFGSPIMKSTSVVIGLLTGCIIAAACGYFDRSGIDAAPVASFAWVHTFPLSVYGPLVLPLMAVYLVCATEAIGDITATCDVSKLEVTGKTYESRIQGGILSDGLAGCIGSLMTMTPMSVFAQNNGVIVLTRCANRKAGLACAMFLIIMGVFAKFAASLIAIPSAVLGGMTTFLFSAVAVSGMSIIVRGVPFTRRNRFILTAGFALGFGATLVPTYFDNIFTYKGDNRSLQGFLDAITLIMETGFAVAAIICVVLNLVLPEEMEDDIDAERSSTNIAIHEEAQPDKTTTELSREHSIEPQSKV
;
A
#
# COMPACT_ATOMS: atom_id res chain seq x y z
N MET A 1 -36.03 6.56 1.12
CA MET A 1 -35.98 5.46 2.13
C MET A 1 -35.00 5.94 3.17
N ASP A 2 -35.54 6.57 4.21
CA ASP A 2 -34.78 7.12 5.31
C ASP A 2 -34.23 5.97 6.16
N GLU A 3 -32.92 5.74 6.09
CA GLU A 3 -32.23 4.85 7.03
C GLU A 3 -31.94 5.62 8.31
N ASP A 4 -32.58 5.16 9.33
CA ASP A 4 -32.49 5.46 10.75
C ASP A 4 -31.04 5.79 11.20
N GLN A 5 -30.70 7.08 11.24
CA GLN A 5 -29.51 7.60 11.90
C GLN A 5 -29.76 7.61 13.41
N GLY A 6 -29.63 6.43 14.04
CA GLY A 6 -29.58 6.35 15.49
C GLY A 6 -28.51 7.28 16.07
N PRO A 7 -28.70 7.84 17.28
CA PRO A 7 -27.86 8.89 17.83
C PRO A 7 -26.41 8.41 17.93
N ARG A 8 -25.48 9.17 17.30
CA ARG A 8 -24.03 8.96 17.42
C ARG A 8 -23.67 9.06 18.90
N SER A 9 -23.38 7.94 19.54
CA SER A 9 -22.91 7.91 20.91
C SER A 9 -21.54 8.59 20.98
N ILE A 10 -21.52 9.85 21.40
CA ILE A 10 -20.30 10.58 21.76
C ILE A 10 -19.78 9.90 23.02
N VAL A 11 -18.93 8.88 22.87
CA VAL A 11 -18.21 8.31 24.00
C VAL A 11 -17.13 9.31 24.39
N PRO A 12 -17.18 9.93 25.58
CA PRO A 12 -16.16 10.88 25.99
C PRO A 12 -14.79 10.18 26.04
N GLU A 13 -13.80 10.77 25.42
CA GLU A 13 -12.42 10.26 25.30
C GLU A 13 -11.73 10.12 26.68
N HIS A 14 -12.31 10.62 27.75
CA HIS A 14 -11.84 10.58 29.13
C HIS A 14 -12.73 9.73 30.03
N ALA A 15 -12.70 8.42 29.81
CA ALA A 15 -13.16 7.53 30.87
C ALA A 15 -12.21 7.64 32.08
N PRO A 16 -12.72 7.64 33.34
CA PRO A 16 -11.89 7.77 34.54
C PRO A 16 -10.81 6.70 34.57
N LYS A 17 -9.55 7.10 34.89
CA LYS A 17 -8.40 6.20 34.94
C LYS A 17 -8.66 5.08 35.94
N LYS A 18 -8.89 3.87 35.45
CA LYS A 18 -9.05 2.67 36.28
C LYS A 18 -7.75 2.41 37.07
N SER A 19 -7.87 2.07 38.35
CA SER A 19 -6.73 1.66 39.16
C SER A 19 -6.07 0.39 38.59
N VAL A 20 -4.79 0.16 38.89
CA VAL A 20 -4.04 -1.03 38.42
C VAL A 20 -4.76 -2.32 38.80
N GLY A 21 -5.31 -2.40 40.05
CA GLY A 21 -6.08 -3.55 40.50
C GLY A 21 -7.37 -3.79 39.71
N GLN A 22 -8.08 -2.72 39.31
CA GLN A 22 -9.28 -2.82 38.46
C GLN A 22 -8.93 -3.28 37.04
N ARG A 23 -7.76 -2.89 36.51
CA ARG A 23 -7.25 -3.37 35.21
C ARG A 23 -6.90 -4.85 35.25
N LEU A 24 -6.18 -5.31 36.30
CA LEU A 24 -5.82 -6.71 36.49
C LEU A 24 -7.05 -7.61 36.69
N ASN A 25 -8.02 -7.19 37.49
CA ASN A 25 -9.29 -7.90 37.66
C ASN A 25 -10.10 -7.94 36.35
N GLY A 26 -10.08 -6.86 35.56
CA GLY A 26 -10.70 -6.81 34.23
C GLY A 26 -10.04 -7.81 33.25
N LEU A 27 -8.72 -7.87 33.22
CA LEU A 27 -7.96 -8.87 32.44
C LEU A 27 -8.28 -10.30 32.90
N ARG A 28 -8.22 -10.57 34.21
CA ARG A 28 -8.55 -11.90 34.75
C ARG A 28 -9.95 -12.33 34.32
N LYS A 29 -10.97 -11.48 34.46
CA LYS A 29 -12.35 -11.77 34.01
C LYS A 29 -12.43 -12.01 32.51
N ALA A 30 -11.68 -11.26 31.68
CA ALA A 30 -11.68 -11.42 30.24
C ALA A 30 -11.16 -12.81 29.80
N PHE A 31 -10.18 -13.35 30.52
CA PHE A 31 -9.58 -14.67 30.21
C PHE A 31 -10.24 -15.85 30.92
N THR A 32 -10.93 -15.64 32.05
CA THR A 32 -11.50 -16.72 32.87
C THR A 32 -13.00 -16.92 32.68
N THR A 33 -13.73 -15.96 32.16
CA THR A 33 -15.18 -16.08 31.93
C THR A 33 -15.50 -16.42 30.48
N ARG A 34 -16.49 -17.30 30.23
CA ARG A 34 -16.95 -17.65 28.87
C ARG A 34 -17.37 -16.39 28.10
N HIS A 35 -18.09 -15.46 28.74
CA HIS A 35 -18.50 -14.21 28.12
C HIS A 35 -17.31 -13.28 27.79
N GLY A 36 -16.26 -13.25 28.61
CA GLY A 36 -15.04 -12.49 28.35
C GLY A 36 -14.19 -13.12 27.23
N LEU A 37 -14.12 -14.46 27.16
CA LEU A 37 -13.30 -15.19 26.22
C LEU A 37 -13.97 -15.30 24.84
N ILE A 38 -15.20 -15.81 24.77
CA ILE A 38 -15.92 -16.12 23.53
C ILE A 38 -16.98 -15.05 23.24
N GLY A 39 -17.71 -14.55 24.28
CA GLY A 39 -18.84 -13.63 24.13
C GLY A 39 -20.02 -14.26 23.40
N ASP A 40 -20.97 -13.41 23.01
CA ASP A 40 -22.19 -13.79 22.28
C ASP A 40 -22.10 -13.45 20.77
N TYR A 41 -20.89 -13.43 20.23
CA TYR A 41 -20.64 -13.10 18.84
C TYR A 41 -20.97 -14.26 17.90
N ASN A 42 -21.60 -13.98 16.78
CA ASN A 42 -21.88 -14.97 15.75
C ASN A 42 -20.65 -15.22 14.85
N TYR A 43 -19.76 -16.13 15.26
CA TYR A 43 -18.56 -16.49 14.51
C TYR A 43 -18.89 -17.08 13.12
N ALA A 44 -20.05 -17.68 12.93
CA ALA A 44 -20.45 -18.21 11.63
C ALA A 44 -20.52 -17.13 10.55
N PHE A 45 -20.77 -15.86 10.92
CA PHE A 45 -20.73 -14.73 9.99
C PHE A 45 -19.36 -14.58 9.31
N LEU A 46 -18.26 -14.77 10.05
CA LEU A 46 -16.91 -14.61 9.53
C LEU A 46 -16.50 -15.73 8.58
N PHE A 47 -16.96 -16.97 8.85
CA PHE A 47 -16.50 -18.17 8.13
C PHE A 47 -17.44 -18.65 7.03
N ARG A 48 -18.70 -18.21 7.01
CA ARG A 48 -19.68 -18.71 6.06
C ARG A 48 -19.46 -18.14 4.66
N PRO A 49 -19.16 -18.97 3.64
CA PRO A 49 -18.96 -18.51 2.27
C PRO A 49 -20.28 -18.07 1.62
N ASN A 50 -20.21 -17.22 0.59
CA ASN A 50 -21.36 -16.70 -0.13
C ASN A 50 -21.63 -17.57 -1.38
N LEU A 51 -21.99 -18.83 -1.18
CA LEU A 51 -22.31 -19.75 -2.26
C LEU A 51 -23.79 -19.62 -2.66
N PRO A 52 -24.15 -19.83 -3.95
CA PRO A 52 -25.52 -19.63 -4.44
C PRO A 52 -26.56 -20.53 -3.77
N PHE A 53 -26.15 -21.69 -3.23
CA PHE A 53 -27.00 -22.64 -2.51
C PHE A 53 -26.98 -22.50 -0.99
N MET A 54 -26.23 -21.54 -0.45
CA MET A 54 -26.19 -21.25 0.99
C MET A 54 -27.01 -20.00 1.30
N GLN A 55 -27.90 -20.08 2.28
CA GLN A 55 -28.64 -18.92 2.75
C GLN A 55 -27.66 -17.87 3.32
N LYS A 56 -27.79 -16.62 2.87
CA LYS A 56 -27.04 -15.50 3.45
C LYS A 56 -27.40 -15.37 4.93
N SER A 57 -26.39 -15.13 5.79
CA SER A 57 -26.65 -14.80 7.18
C SER A 57 -27.37 -13.45 7.23
N ILE A 58 -28.63 -13.45 7.66
CA ILE A 58 -29.49 -12.24 7.71
C ILE A 58 -29.04 -11.30 8.84
N ASN A 59 -28.41 -11.84 9.88
CA ASN A 59 -27.96 -11.06 11.03
C ASN A 59 -26.54 -10.55 10.83
N ALA A 60 -26.40 -9.29 10.38
CA ALA A 60 -25.13 -8.61 10.36
C ALA A 60 -24.58 -8.46 11.80
N SER A 61 -23.33 -8.81 12.02
CA SER A 61 -22.65 -8.62 13.30
C SER A 61 -22.65 -7.15 13.70
N PRO A 62 -22.73 -6.83 15.02
CA PRO A 62 -22.62 -5.46 15.50
C PRO A 62 -21.26 -4.86 15.10
N PHE A 63 -21.23 -3.56 14.90
CA PHE A 63 -19.98 -2.83 14.66
C PHE A 63 -19.23 -2.62 15.98
N PHE A 64 -17.97 -3.06 16.05
CA PHE A 64 -17.10 -2.83 17.19
C PHE A 64 -16.28 -1.55 17.00
N GLY A 65 -16.65 -0.51 17.73
CA GLY A 65 -15.92 0.76 17.76
C GLY A 65 -14.53 0.65 18.41
N VAL A 66 -13.77 1.72 18.31
CA VAL A 66 -12.34 1.79 18.66
C VAL A 66 -12.04 1.35 20.11
N ASN A 67 -12.93 1.65 21.06
CA ASN A 67 -12.75 1.38 22.50
C ASN A 67 -13.77 0.38 23.09
N ASP A 68 -14.59 -0.24 22.25
CA ASP A 68 -15.65 -1.14 22.71
C ASP A 68 -15.10 -2.37 23.43
N LYS A 69 -15.93 -2.94 24.31
CA LYS A 69 -15.61 -4.22 24.93
C LYS A 69 -15.76 -5.32 23.88
N MET A 70 -14.73 -6.11 23.68
CA MET A 70 -14.70 -7.19 22.71
C MET A 70 -14.19 -8.47 23.38
N PRO A 71 -14.77 -9.65 23.04
CA PRO A 71 -14.25 -10.96 23.47
C PRO A 71 -12.80 -11.16 23.05
N VAL A 72 -12.01 -11.83 23.90
CA VAL A 72 -10.57 -12.02 23.64
C VAL A 72 -10.35 -12.85 22.38
N LEU A 73 -11.09 -13.96 22.22
CA LEU A 73 -10.97 -14.84 21.06
C LEU A 73 -11.30 -14.11 19.75
N LEU A 74 -12.36 -13.28 19.75
CA LEU A 74 -12.70 -12.46 18.60
C LEU A 74 -11.57 -11.46 18.27
N GLY A 75 -11.00 -10.81 19.30
CA GLY A 75 -9.90 -9.87 19.14
C GLY A 75 -8.65 -10.52 18.56
N LEU A 76 -8.30 -11.73 18.99
CA LEU A 76 -7.20 -12.50 18.44
C LEU A 76 -7.48 -12.94 17.00
N LEU A 77 -8.68 -13.46 16.73
CA LEU A 77 -9.07 -13.92 15.39
C LEU A 77 -9.05 -12.77 14.37
N LEU A 78 -9.66 -11.64 14.70
CA LEU A 78 -9.66 -10.47 13.83
C LEU A 78 -8.26 -9.86 13.71
N GLY A 79 -7.46 -9.83 14.78
CA GLY A 79 -6.07 -9.39 14.73
C GLY A 79 -5.22 -10.28 13.81
N PHE A 80 -5.38 -11.58 13.87
CA PHE A 80 -4.72 -12.52 12.95
C PHE A 80 -5.16 -12.29 11.50
N GLN A 81 -6.45 -12.04 11.28
CA GLN A 81 -7.00 -11.71 9.96
C GLN A 81 -6.37 -10.42 9.40
N HIS A 82 -6.25 -9.35 10.21
CA HIS A 82 -5.54 -8.13 9.80
C HIS A 82 -4.07 -8.41 9.48
N ALA A 83 -3.37 -9.22 10.29
CA ALA A 83 -1.97 -9.58 10.03
C ALA A 83 -1.81 -10.32 8.70
N LEU A 84 -2.66 -11.30 8.41
CA LEU A 84 -2.64 -12.02 7.14
C LEU A 84 -2.98 -11.10 5.96
N ALA A 85 -3.98 -10.23 6.10
CA ALA A 85 -4.37 -9.30 5.04
C ALA A 85 -3.24 -8.33 4.66
N MET A 86 -2.43 -7.91 5.64
CA MET A 86 -1.30 -6.99 5.43
C MET A 86 0.01 -7.70 5.10
N LEU A 87 0.11 -9.02 5.31
CA LEU A 87 1.33 -9.81 5.16
C LEU A 87 2.02 -9.55 3.81
N ALA A 88 1.28 -9.68 2.72
CA ALA A 88 1.81 -9.50 1.38
C ALA A 88 2.35 -8.08 1.15
N GLY A 89 1.67 -7.04 1.67
CA GLY A 89 2.13 -5.66 1.61
C GLY A 89 3.43 -5.42 2.37
N VAL A 90 3.58 -6.03 3.55
CA VAL A 90 4.76 -5.86 4.40
C VAL A 90 6.00 -6.52 3.79
N ILE A 91 5.86 -7.70 3.17
CA ILE A 91 7.00 -8.47 2.66
C ILE A 91 7.46 -8.05 1.25
N THR A 92 6.56 -7.52 0.43
CA THR A 92 6.84 -7.21 -0.99
C THR A 92 7.97 -6.18 -1.18
N PRO A 93 7.96 -4.99 -0.51
CA PRO A 93 9.00 -4.00 -0.73
C PRO A 93 10.41 -4.50 -0.36
N PRO A 94 10.66 -5.10 0.83
CA PRO A 94 11.98 -5.61 1.15
C PRO A 94 12.44 -6.71 0.20
N MET A 95 11.55 -7.57 -0.32
CA MET A 95 11.89 -8.58 -1.32
C MET A 95 12.33 -7.95 -2.64
N ILE A 96 11.63 -6.94 -3.13
CA ILE A 96 11.95 -6.27 -4.39
C ILE A 96 13.28 -5.50 -4.27
N ILE A 97 13.44 -4.69 -3.21
CA ILE A 97 14.63 -3.86 -3.01
C ILE A 97 15.87 -4.72 -2.79
N SER A 98 15.77 -5.78 -1.96
CA SER A 98 16.87 -6.71 -1.72
C SER A 98 17.27 -7.48 -2.98
N SER A 99 16.31 -7.80 -3.84
CA SER A 99 16.59 -8.43 -5.14
C SER A 99 17.27 -7.47 -6.10
N SER A 100 16.86 -6.20 -6.12
CA SER A 100 17.50 -5.16 -6.94
C SER A 100 18.94 -4.83 -6.49
N ALA A 101 19.25 -5.02 -5.19
CA ALA A 101 20.61 -4.90 -4.66
C ALA A 101 21.42 -6.21 -4.78
N ASN A 102 20.87 -7.25 -5.41
CA ASN A 102 21.44 -8.60 -5.55
C ASN A 102 21.92 -9.21 -4.21
N LEU A 103 21.21 -8.94 -3.11
CA LEU A 103 21.60 -9.47 -1.80
C LEU A 103 21.49 -10.99 -1.75
N ASN A 104 22.33 -11.61 -0.91
CA ASN A 104 22.33 -13.05 -0.70
C ASN A 104 21.01 -13.53 -0.06
N ALA A 105 20.70 -14.82 -0.20
CA ALA A 105 19.48 -15.44 0.30
C ALA A 105 19.26 -15.21 1.81
N ASP A 106 20.32 -15.32 2.63
CA ASP A 106 20.26 -15.09 4.08
C ASP A 106 19.92 -13.64 4.42
N GLN A 107 20.49 -12.68 3.67
CA GLN A 107 20.17 -11.25 3.83
C GLN A 107 18.74 -10.94 3.43
N LYS A 108 18.25 -11.51 2.33
CA LYS A 108 16.86 -11.38 1.90
C LYS A 108 15.89 -11.90 2.96
N GLN A 109 16.17 -13.11 3.48
CA GLN A 109 15.37 -13.74 4.55
C GLN A 109 15.37 -12.90 5.83
N TYR A 110 16.53 -12.38 6.23
CA TYR A 110 16.65 -11.47 7.36
C TYR A 110 15.81 -10.21 7.17
N LEU A 111 15.84 -9.59 6.00
CA LEU A 111 15.08 -8.36 5.72
C LEU A 111 13.57 -8.60 5.77
N VAL A 112 13.09 -9.75 5.28
CA VAL A 112 11.66 -10.10 5.39
C VAL A 112 11.26 -10.33 6.85
N SER A 113 12.08 -11.06 7.64
CA SER A 113 11.87 -11.24 9.09
C SER A 113 11.80 -9.89 9.80
N THR A 114 12.78 -9.03 9.55
CA THR A 114 12.89 -7.72 10.20
C THR A 114 11.73 -6.80 9.79
N ALA A 115 11.29 -6.84 8.53
CA ALA A 115 10.13 -6.07 8.07
C ALA A 115 8.87 -6.41 8.87
N LEU A 116 8.62 -7.70 9.11
CA LEU A 116 7.49 -8.15 9.93
C LEU A 116 7.60 -7.70 11.39
N ILE A 117 8.79 -7.84 12.00
CA ILE A 117 9.03 -7.42 13.39
C ILE A 117 8.83 -5.91 13.54
N VAL A 118 9.48 -5.12 12.69
CA VAL A 118 9.45 -3.66 12.73
C VAL A 118 8.04 -3.13 12.41
N SER A 119 7.37 -3.73 11.42
CA SER A 119 5.97 -3.44 11.11
C SER A 119 5.06 -3.67 12.32
N GLY A 120 5.22 -4.78 13.02
CA GLY A 120 4.46 -5.07 14.25
C GLY A 120 4.73 -4.05 15.35
N ILE A 121 5.99 -3.69 15.61
CA ILE A 121 6.37 -2.70 16.63
C ILE A 121 5.73 -1.34 16.33
N PHE A 122 5.91 -0.80 15.12
CA PHE A 122 5.38 0.51 14.77
C PHE A 122 3.86 0.52 14.59
N SER A 123 3.25 -0.59 14.19
CA SER A 123 1.79 -0.73 14.25
C SER A 123 1.26 -0.62 15.68
N ALA A 124 1.93 -1.25 16.65
CA ALA A 124 1.55 -1.11 18.06
C ALA A 124 1.69 0.33 18.55
N VAL A 125 2.76 1.04 18.16
CA VAL A 125 2.95 2.47 18.48
C VAL A 125 1.83 3.32 17.85
N GLN A 126 1.54 3.12 16.58
CA GLN A 126 0.52 3.87 15.83
C GLN A 126 -0.89 3.71 16.44
N ILE A 127 -1.23 2.49 16.88
CA ILE A 127 -2.53 2.15 17.47
C ILE A 127 -2.66 2.68 18.91
N THR A 128 -1.57 2.77 19.68
CA THR A 128 -1.64 3.07 21.12
C THR A 128 -1.87 4.56 21.39
N ARG A 129 -1.37 5.47 20.59
CA ARG A 129 -1.47 6.94 20.74
C ARG A 129 -0.93 7.43 22.09
N PHE A 130 0.34 7.73 22.14
CA PHE A 130 1.02 8.24 23.33
C PHE A 130 0.99 9.78 23.35
N LYS A 131 0.59 10.38 24.48
CA LYS A 131 0.72 11.82 24.66
C LYS A 131 2.15 12.15 25.09
N ILE A 132 2.79 13.11 24.41
CA ILE A 132 4.11 13.60 24.77
C ILE A 132 3.94 14.52 26.00
N TRP A 133 4.65 14.18 27.09
CA TRP A 133 4.50 14.89 28.35
C TRP A 133 4.89 16.38 28.22
N GLY A 134 4.07 17.26 28.80
CA GLY A 134 4.28 18.71 28.74
C GLY A 134 3.91 19.39 27.41
N THR A 135 3.41 18.65 26.42
CA THR A 135 3.08 19.19 25.11
C THR A 135 1.63 18.85 24.68
N PRO A 136 1.07 19.57 23.69
CA PRO A 136 -0.22 19.20 23.10
C PRO A 136 -0.13 18.04 22.08
N TYR A 137 1.08 17.54 21.78
CA TYR A 137 1.36 16.59 20.72
C TYR A 137 1.21 15.13 21.15
N PHE A 138 0.95 14.28 20.17
CA PHE A 138 0.80 12.83 20.35
C PHE A 138 1.72 12.07 19.39
N ILE A 139 2.07 10.84 19.75
CA ILE A 139 2.69 9.85 18.88
C ILE A 139 1.64 8.76 18.62
N GLY A 140 1.33 8.48 17.35
CA GLY A 140 0.31 7.54 16.92
C GLY A 140 -1.10 8.13 16.86
N THR A 141 -1.96 7.48 16.08
CA THR A 141 -3.32 7.93 15.77
C THR A 141 -4.35 7.49 16.81
N GLY A 142 -4.10 6.34 17.46
CA GLY A 142 -5.08 5.66 18.28
C GLY A 142 -6.21 5.00 17.49
N LEU A 143 -5.97 4.70 16.23
CA LEU A 143 -6.86 3.96 15.34
C LEU A 143 -6.28 2.57 15.07
N LEU A 144 -7.10 1.65 14.57
CA LEU A 144 -6.62 0.38 14.05
C LEU A 144 -5.93 0.67 12.71
N SER A 145 -4.61 0.78 12.71
CA SER A 145 -3.77 1.03 11.54
C SER A 145 -2.57 0.10 11.56
N VAL A 146 -2.22 -0.47 10.42
CA VAL A 146 -1.02 -1.30 10.26
C VAL A 146 0.03 -0.50 9.50
N VAL A 147 1.24 -0.48 10.03
CA VAL A 147 2.40 0.21 9.45
C VAL A 147 3.26 -0.82 8.72
N GLY A 148 3.72 -0.50 7.54
CA GLY A 148 4.65 -1.34 6.79
C GLY A 148 5.56 -0.52 5.90
N VAL A 149 6.41 -1.18 5.11
CA VAL A 149 7.31 -0.48 4.20
C VAL A 149 6.50 0.18 3.08
N SER A 150 6.70 1.49 2.87
CA SER A 150 5.98 2.24 1.85
C SER A 150 6.33 1.73 0.44
N PHE A 151 5.31 1.59 -0.40
CA PHE A 151 5.51 1.21 -1.80
C PHE A 151 6.17 2.32 -2.63
N SER A 152 6.04 3.59 -2.22
CA SER A 152 6.63 4.74 -2.92
C SER A 152 8.16 4.73 -2.93
N VAL A 153 8.80 4.03 -1.99
CA VAL A 153 10.25 3.89 -1.96
C VAL A 153 10.80 2.95 -3.04
N ILE A 154 10.01 1.98 -3.51
CA ILE A 154 10.50 0.92 -4.42
C ILE A 154 11.07 1.50 -5.72
N PRO A 155 10.36 2.37 -6.48
CA PRO A 155 10.89 2.92 -7.72
C PRO A 155 12.18 3.73 -7.50
N VAL A 156 12.23 4.49 -6.39
CA VAL A 156 13.40 5.32 -6.06
C VAL A 156 14.59 4.46 -5.67
N ALA A 157 14.38 3.40 -4.87
CA ALA A 157 15.43 2.47 -4.51
C ALA A 157 15.96 1.69 -5.73
N GLN A 158 15.07 1.22 -6.62
CA GLN A 158 15.47 0.54 -7.84
C GLN A 158 16.26 1.46 -8.78
N GLY A 159 15.77 2.67 -9.05
CA GLY A 159 16.48 3.65 -9.88
C GLY A 159 17.85 4.02 -9.30
N SER A 160 17.90 4.24 -7.98
CA SER A 160 19.14 4.53 -7.26
C SER A 160 20.16 3.38 -7.34
N LEU A 161 19.72 2.13 -7.17
CA LEU A 161 20.59 0.96 -7.31
C LEU A 161 21.10 0.80 -8.74
N THR A 162 20.25 1.00 -9.74
CA THR A 162 20.67 1.00 -11.15
C THR A 162 21.76 2.05 -11.40
N GLN A 163 21.58 3.26 -10.88
CA GLN A 163 22.58 4.32 -10.97
C GLN A 163 23.87 3.97 -10.20
N MET A 164 23.76 3.34 -9.01
CA MET A 164 24.91 2.91 -8.21
C MET A 164 25.74 1.81 -8.92
N TYR A 165 25.10 0.92 -9.69
CA TYR A 165 25.81 -0.05 -10.52
C TYR A 165 26.46 0.64 -11.72
N ALA A 166 25.78 1.55 -12.39
CA ALA A 166 26.29 2.27 -13.55
C ALA A 166 27.50 3.16 -13.23
N ASN A 167 27.52 3.78 -12.04
CA ASN A 167 28.62 4.68 -11.61
C ASN A 167 29.72 3.98 -10.81
N GLY A 168 29.67 2.63 -10.66
CA GLY A 168 30.69 1.83 -9.98
C GLY A 168 30.66 1.94 -8.44
N TYR A 169 29.62 2.52 -7.83
CA TYR A 169 29.42 2.50 -6.37
C TYR A 169 29.11 1.09 -5.86
N CYS A 170 28.32 0.32 -6.61
CA CYS A 170 28.06 -1.09 -6.44
C CYS A 170 28.98 -1.91 -7.35
N PRO A 171 29.50 -3.07 -6.89
CA PRO A 171 30.39 -3.92 -7.67
C PRO A 171 29.64 -4.63 -8.80
N SER A 172 30.33 -4.77 -9.94
CA SER A 172 29.92 -5.64 -11.06
C SER A 172 31.08 -6.58 -11.40
N ASP A 173 30.79 -7.72 -12.02
CA ASP A 173 31.83 -8.64 -12.52
C ASP A 173 32.50 -8.10 -13.81
N SER A 174 33.46 -8.86 -14.33
CA SER A 174 34.19 -8.51 -15.58
C SER A 174 33.30 -8.51 -16.84
N GLU A 175 32.12 -9.12 -16.75
CA GLU A 175 31.13 -9.19 -17.84
C GLU A 175 30.05 -8.11 -17.71
N GLY A 176 30.11 -7.28 -16.62
CA GLY A 176 29.15 -6.23 -16.33
C GLY A 176 27.92 -6.69 -15.55
N ASN A 177 27.87 -7.95 -15.08
CA ASN A 177 26.75 -8.43 -14.29
C ASN A 177 26.81 -7.85 -12.87
N PRO A 178 25.67 -7.40 -12.30
CA PRO A 178 25.62 -6.85 -10.95
C PRO A 178 25.93 -7.91 -9.88
N LEU A 179 26.90 -7.62 -9.01
CA LEU A 179 27.23 -8.44 -7.84
C LEU A 179 26.45 -7.97 -6.59
N PRO A 180 26.37 -8.76 -5.51
CA PRO A 180 25.73 -8.34 -4.27
C PRO A 180 26.27 -7.02 -3.75
N CYS A 181 25.37 -6.05 -3.47
CA CYS A 181 25.72 -4.71 -3.00
C CYS A 181 25.12 -4.35 -1.63
N PRO A 182 25.58 -4.93 -0.52
CA PRO A 182 25.15 -4.55 0.83
C PRO A 182 25.42 -3.08 1.15
N LYS A 183 26.50 -2.52 0.57
CA LYS A 183 26.87 -1.10 0.71
C LYS A 183 25.82 -0.18 0.06
N GLY A 184 25.28 -0.52 -1.10
CA GLY A 184 24.21 0.24 -1.76
C GLY A 184 22.93 0.21 -0.95
N TYR A 185 22.54 -0.96 -0.42
CA TYR A 185 21.41 -1.07 0.49
C TYR A 185 21.62 -0.23 1.75
N GLY A 186 22.81 -0.28 2.37
CA GLY A 186 23.19 0.53 3.52
C GLY A 186 23.13 2.04 3.25
N ALA A 187 23.48 2.46 2.02
CA ALA A 187 23.34 3.85 1.59
C ALA A 187 21.87 4.29 1.47
N ILE A 188 20.98 3.41 0.99
CA ILE A 188 19.54 3.69 0.93
C ILE A 188 18.97 3.89 2.33
N ILE A 189 19.18 2.95 3.25
CA ILE A 189 18.64 3.05 4.60
C ILE A 189 19.29 4.17 5.42
N GLY A 190 20.60 4.43 5.24
CA GLY A 190 21.28 5.54 5.91
C GLY A 190 20.78 6.91 5.46
N THR A 191 20.58 7.10 4.16
CA THR A 191 19.96 8.32 3.61
C THR A 191 18.49 8.43 4.06
N SER A 192 17.77 7.33 4.08
CA SER A 192 16.38 7.26 4.55
C SER A 192 16.24 7.71 6.01
N ALA A 193 17.12 7.25 6.90
CA ALA A 193 17.10 7.65 8.31
C ALA A 193 17.20 9.18 8.50
N VAL A 194 18.03 9.84 7.69
CA VAL A 194 18.18 11.30 7.72
C VAL A 194 16.97 11.99 7.11
N CYS A 195 16.50 11.52 5.94
CA CYS A 195 15.36 12.13 5.25
C CYS A 195 14.05 11.97 6.02
N ALA A 196 13.90 10.93 6.86
CA ALA A 196 12.74 10.73 7.71
C ALA A 196 12.50 11.87 8.71
N LEU A 197 13.55 12.62 9.08
CA LEU A 197 13.43 13.81 9.92
C LEU A 197 12.51 14.86 9.28
N LEU A 198 12.38 14.87 7.94
CA LEU A 198 11.42 15.72 7.25
C LEU A 198 9.99 15.46 7.72
N ASN A 199 9.56 14.19 7.81
CA ASN A 199 8.21 13.84 8.30
C ASN A 199 8.04 14.19 9.78
N VAL A 200 9.09 14.02 10.58
CA VAL A 200 9.07 14.49 11.98
C VAL A 200 8.81 15.99 12.04
N LEU A 201 9.50 16.79 11.21
CA LEU A 201 9.31 18.24 11.15
C LEU A 201 7.91 18.62 10.62
N ILE A 202 7.46 17.96 9.54
CA ILE A 202 6.13 18.18 8.95
C ILE A 202 5.02 17.92 9.97
N SER A 203 5.18 16.94 10.87
CA SER A 203 4.17 16.61 11.87
C SER A 203 3.82 17.76 12.83
N PHE A 204 4.68 18.73 13.00
CA PHE A 204 4.44 19.92 13.83
C PHE A 204 3.75 21.05 13.07
N ILE A 205 3.61 20.93 11.74
CA ILE A 205 2.86 21.90 10.93
C ILE A 205 1.35 21.66 11.14
N PRO A 206 0.54 22.72 11.27
CA PRO A 206 -0.91 22.57 11.42
C PRO A 206 -1.52 21.77 10.26
N ALA A 207 -2.35 20.78 10.57
CA ALA A 207 -2.96 19.89 9.58
C ALA A 207 -3.73 20.66 8.48
N LYS A 208 -4.36 21.79 8.84
CA LYS A 208 -5.05 22.67 7.86
C LYS A 208 -4.12 23.21 6.78
N PHE A 209 -2.89 23.56 7.14
CA PHE A 209 -1.91 24.04 6.18
C PHE A 209 -1.44 22.91 5.27
N LEU A 210 -1.17 21.73 5.84
CA LEU A 210 -0.78 20.55 5.07
C LEU A 210 -1.85 20.15 4.05
N LEU A 211 -3.13 20.14 4.46
CA LEU A 211 -4.26 19.84 3.56
C LEU A 211 -4.44 20.90 2.45
N ARG A 212 -3.98 22.13 2.67
CA ARG A 212 -4.01 23.19 1.64
C ARG A 212 -2.89 23.03 0.61
N VAL A 213 -1.69 22.62 1.04
CA VAL A 213 -0.53 22.44 0.15
C VAL A 213 -0.61 21.10 -0.59
N LEU A 214 -1.11 20.07 0.08
CA LEU A 214 -1.20 18.69 -0.40
C LEU A 214 -2.67 18.20 -0.41
N PRO A 215 -3.54 18.85 -1.19
CA PRO A 215 -4.93 18.45 -1.31
C PRO A 215 -5.07 17.15 -2.12
N PRO A 216 -6.27 16.53 -2.14
CA PRO A 216 -6.53 15.31 -2.91
C PRO A 216 -6.17 15.37 -4.39
N ILE A 217 -6.21 16.55 -5.00
CA ILE A 217 -5.81 16.78 -6.41
C ILE A 217 -4.30 16.58 -6.66
N VAL A 218 -3.49 16.66 -5.61
CA VAL A 218 -2.05 16.37 -5.66
C VAL A 218 -1.79 14.92 -5.26
N THR A 219 -2.38 14.49 -4.15
CA THR A 219 -2.09 13.18 -3.55
C THR A 219 -2.66 12.02 -4.38
N GLY A 220 -3.85 12.20 -4.95
CA GLY A 220 -4.51 11.17 -5.75
C GLY A 220 -3.70 10.74 -6.99
N PRO A 221 -3.32 11.65 -7.89
CA PRO A 221 -2.45 11.35 -9.04
C PRO A 221 -1.11 10.75 -8.64
N THR A 222 -0.52 11.24 -7.55
CA THR A 222 0.76 10.74 -7.05
C THR A 222 0.66 9.26 -6.67
N VAL A 223 -0.29 8.89 -5.82
CA VAL A 223 -0.51 7.50 -5.38
C VAL A 223 -0.89 6.60 -6.56
N MET A 224 -1.73 7.09 -7.49
CA MET A 224 -2.11 6.34 -8.69
C MET A 224 -0.89 6.00 -9.55
N LEU A 225 0.00 6.97 -9.79
CA LEU A 225 1.20 6.76 -10.61
C LEU A 225 2.23 5.85 -9.93
N ILE A 226 2.34 5.86 -8.59
CA ILE A 226 3.15 4.88 -7.85
C ILE A 226 2.66 3.46 -8.17
N GLY A 227 1.36 3.21 -8.01
CA GLY A 227 0.78 1.90 -8.32
C GLY A 227 1.06 1.47 -9.76
N ILE A 228 0.84 2.35 -10.73
CA ILE A 228 1.06 2.06 -12.16
C ILE A 228 2.54 1.76 -12.46
N LYS A 229 3.48 2.51 -11.90
CA LYS A 229 4.92 2.25 -12.07
C LYS A 229 5.30 0.87 -11.54
N LEU A 230 4.71 0.47 -10.42
CA LEU A 230 4.99 -0.81 -9.77
C LEU A 230 4.38 -2.02 -10.51
N ILE A 231 3.26 -1.84 -11.24
CA ILE A 231 2.65 -2.91 -12.06
C ILE A 231 3.68 -3.51 -13.01
N LYS A 232 4.56 -2.69 -13.61
CA LYS A 232 5.64 -3.18 -14.47
C LYS A 232 6.53 -4.19 -13.74
N SER A 233 6.93 -3.89 -12.50
CA SER A 233 7.76 -4.79 -11.68
C SER A 233 7.03 -6.09 -11.33
N GLY A 234 5.75 -5.98 -10.94
CA GLY A 234 4.90 -7.14 -10.66
C GLY A 234 4.75 -8.04 -11.88
N PHE A 235 4.46 -7.45 -13.04
CA PHE A 235 4.26 -8.19 -14.28
C PHE A 235 5.56 -8.83 -14.80
N SER A 236 6.72 -8.17 -14.65
CA SER A 236 8.02 -8.77 -14.97
C SER A 236 8.31 -10.00 -14.09
N ASN A 237 8.01 -9.93 -12.80
CA ASN A 237 8.13 -11.10 -11.91
C ASN A 237 7.16 -12.22 -12.30
N TRP A 238 5.95 -11.89 -12.74
CA TRP A 238 4.97 -12.86 -13.23
C TRP A 238 5.49 -13.64 -14.44
N MET A 239 6.21 -12.97 -15.34
CA MET A 239 6.80 -13.61 -16.53
C MET A 239 8.07 -14.42 -16.24
N GLY A 240 8.51 -14.54 -14.98
CA GLY A 240 9.66 -15.37 -14.58
C GLY A 240 10.71 -14.64 -13.76
N GLY A 241 10.70 -13.31 -13.73
CA GLY A 241 11.62 -12.49 -12.94
C GLY A 241 11.97 -11.18 -13.62
N SER A 242 12.53 -10.24 -12.85
CA SER A 242 13.01 -8.94 -13.31
C SER A 242 14.54 -8.86 -13.43
N GLY A 243 15.20 -10.02 -13.45
CA GLY A 243 16.66 -10.15 -13.56
C GLY A 243 17.17 -10.17 -15.01
N VAL A 244 18.41 -10.63 -15.17
CA VAL A 244 19.11 -10.71 -16.48
C VAL A 244 18.31 -11.53 -17.50
N CYS A 245 17.59 -12.56 -17.05
CA CYS A 245 16.80 -13.43 -17.93
C CYS A 245 15.65 -12.72 -18.67
N MET A 246 15.26 -11.49 -18.24
CA MET A 246 14.24 -10.70 -18.95
C MET A 246 14.75 -10.12 -20.28
N THR A 247 16.04 -9.84 -20.36
CA THR A 247 16.68 -9.19 -21.53
C THR A 247 17.56 -10.12 -22.34
N ALA A 248 18.04 -11.23 -21.75
CA ALA A 248 18.84 -12.22 -22.42
C ALA A 248 17.97 -13.10 -23.34
N THR A 249 18.26 -13.10 -24.64
CA THR A 249 17.51 -13.88 -25.63
C THR A 249 18.13 -15.25 -25.89
N GLU A 250 19.43 -15.43 -25.60
CA GLU A 250 20.19 -16.65 -25.86
C GLU A 250 21.18 -16.96 -24.71
N GLY A 251 21.59 -18.22 -24.59
CA GLY A 251 22.60 -18.69 -23.65
C GLY A 251 22.06 -19.04 -22.25
N LEU A 252 22.99 -19.26 -21.32
CA LEU A 252 22.70 -19.70 -19.96
C LEU A 252 21.89 -18.68 -19.15
N PHE A 253 22.00 -17.40 -19.46
CA PHE A 253 21.31 -16.30 -18.79
C PHE A 253 19.88 -16.07 -19.31
N ALA A 254 19.46 -16.75 -20.39
CA ALA A 254 18.08 -16.65 -20.90
C ALA A 254 17.07 -17.47 -20.08
N MET A 255 17.53 -18.26 -19.11
CA MET A 255 16.69 -19.06 -18.24
C MET A 255 16.32 -18.33 -16.94
N CYS A 256 15.04 -18.30 -16.60
CA CYS A 256 14.47 -17.66 -15.43
C CYS A 256 14.05 -18.72 -14.36
N PRO A 257 14.15 -18.41 -13.07
CA PRO A 257 14.78 -17.21 -12.50
C PRO A 257 16.30 -17.18 -12.64
N ASP A 258 16.93 -18.35 -12.70
CA ASP A 258 18.33 -18.62 -13.05
C ASP A 258 18.48 -20.09 -13.49
N ILE A 259 19.65 -20.47 -13.98
CA ILE A 259 19.94 -21.82 -14.50
C ILE A 259 19.92 -22.91 -13.40
N ASN A 260 20.14 -22.52 -12.13
CA ASN A 260 20.17 -23.45 -11.00
C ASN A 260 18.79 -23.67 -10.39
N ALA A 261 17.76 -23.00 -10.88
CA ALA A 261 16.39 -23.18 -10.43
C ALA A 261 15.93 -24.63 -10.65
N PRO A 262 15.00 -25.15 -9.85
CA PRO A 262 14.50 -26.52 -10.00
C PRO A 262 13.94 -26.80 -11.40
N LYS A 263 13.39 -25.80 -12.06
CA LYS A 263 12.82 -25.91 -13.41
C LYS A 263 12.98 -24.59 -14.17
N PRO A 264 14.17 -24.33 -14.70
CA PRO A 264 14.45 -23.09 -15.42
C PRO A 264 13.72 -23.07 -16.77
N LEU A 265 13.07 -21.96 -17.10
CA LEU A 265 12.32 -21.73 -18.34
C LEU A 265 12.63 -20.35 -18.91
N PRO A 266 12.45 -20.14 -20.22
CA PRO A 266 12.56 -18.82 -20.83
C PRO A 266 11.57 -17.82 -20.22
N TRP A 267 11.96 -16.55 -20.18
CA TRP A 267 11.09 -15.48 -19.73
C TRP A 267 9.81 -15.41 -20.58
N GLY A 268 8.65 -15.25 -19.95
CA GLY A 268 7.37 -15.23 -20.63
C GLY A 268 6.79 -16.60 -20.99
N SER A 269 7.34 -17.71 -20.45
CA SER A 269 6.82 -19.05 -20.70
C SER A 269 5.36 -19.19 -20.23
N ALA A 270 4.60 -20.07 -20.91
CA ALA A 270 3.19 -20.31 -20.61
C ALA A 270 2.98 -20.81 -19.19
N GLU A 271 3.93 -21.55 -18.65
CA GLU A 271 3.89 -22.09 -17.28
C GLU A 271 3.97 -20.98 -16.24
N PHE A 272 4.83 -19.99 -16.43
CA PHE A 272 4.91 -18.82 -15.54
C PHE A 272 3.62 -18.01 -15.62
N LEU A 273 3.11 -17.79 -16.84
CA LEU A 273 1.84 -17.13 -17.05
C LEU A 273 0.70 -17.85 -16.31
N GLY A 274 0.63 -19.18 -16.45
CA GLY A 274 -0.36 -20.02 -15.79
C GLY A 274 -0.28 -19.97 -14.25
N LEU A 275 0.93 -20.04 -13.70
CA LEU A 275 1.14 -19.96 -12.24
C LEU A 275 0.64 -18.64 -11.67
N GLY A 276 1.05 -17.49 -12.23
CA GLY A 276 0.57 -16.21 -11.73
C GLY A 276 -0.92 -15.98 -11.98
N PHE A 277 -1.47 -16.49 -13.10
CA PHE A 277 -2.89 -16.44 -13.39
C PHE A 277 -3.72 -17.24 -12.39
N SER A 278 -3.22 -18.40 -11.91
CA SER A 278 -3.88 -19.19 -10.88
C SER A 278 -4.07 -18.40 -9.58
N VAL A 279 -3.07 -17.59 -9.18
CA VAL A 279 -3.17 -16.69 -8.03
C VAL A 279 -4.25 -15.63 -8.26
N PHE A 280 -4.21 -14.98 -9.42
CA PHE A 280 -5.15 -13.92 -9.78
C PHE A 280 -6.60 -14.41 -9.78
N VAL A 281 -6.87 -15.54 -10.41
CA VAL A 281 -8.20 -16.20 -10.44
C VAL A 281 -8.65 -16.57 -9.04
N THR A 282 -7.75 -17.10 -8.19
CA THR A 282 -8.09 -17.46 -6.81
C THR A 282 -8.51 -16.24 -6.00
N ILE A 283 -7.83 -15.09 -6.16
CA ILE A 283 -8.23 -13.83 -5.51
C ILE A 283 -9.65 -13.42 -5.94
N ILE A 284 -9.95 -13.48 -7.24
CA ILE A 284 -11.29 -13.16 -7.78
C ILE A 284 -12.36 -14.12 -7.22
N LEU A 285 -12.07 -15.41 -7.16
CA LEU A 285 -12.98 -16.41 -6.62
C LEU A 285 -13.24 -16.20 -5.12
N CYS A 286 -12.20 -15.87 -4.35
CA CYS A 286 -12.33 -15.50 -2.94
C CYS A 286 -13.21 -14.25 -2.76
N GLU A 287 -13.07 -13.24 -3.61
CA GLU A 287 -13.90 -12.04 -3.56
C GLU A 287 -15.36 -12.34 -3.91
N ARG A 288 -15.60 -13.19 -4.91
CA ARG A 288 -16.95 -13.51 -5.37
C ARG A 288 -17.72 -14.43 -4.42
N PHE A 289 -17.06 -15.48 -3.93
CA PHE A 289 -17.70 -16.57 -3.19
C PHE A 289 -17.25 -16.66 -1.72
N GLY A 290 -16.15 -15.99 -1.37
CA GLY A 290 -15.53 -16.09 -0.06
C GLY A 290 -16.38 -15.52 1.08
N SER A 291 -16.13 -16.05 2.27
CA SER A 291 -16.55 -15.46 3.55
C SER A 291 -15.81 -14.13 3.82
N PRO A 292 -16.24 -13.31 4.78
CA PRO A 292 -15.51 -12.08 5.15
C PRO A 292 -14.03 -12.33 5.46
N ILE A 293 -13.66 -13.44 6.11
CA ILE A 293 -12.26 -13.82 6.32
C ILE A 293 -11.57 -14.15 4.99
N MET A 294 -12.17 -14.95 4.13
CA MET A 294 -11.58 -15.30 2.83
C MET A 294 -11.38 -14.09 1.93
N LYS A 295 -12.30 -13.13 1.94
CA LYS A 295 -12.18 -11.88 1.18
C LYS A 295 -11.01 -11.03 1.65
N SER A 296 -10.89 -10.79 2.95
CA SER A 296 -9.80 -9.98 3.51
C SER A 296 -8.43 -10.66 3.43
N THR A 297 -8.38 -12.00 3.37
CA THR A 297 -7.14 -12.78 3.21
C THR A 297 -6.98 -13.37 1.81
N SER A 298 -7.76 -12.90 0.82
CA SER A 298 -7.80 -13.43 -0.54
C SER A 298 -6.43 -13.48 -1.22
N VAL A 299 -5.60 -12.47 -0.98
CA VAL A 299 -4.24 -12.38 -1.51
C VAL A 299 -3.35 -13.51 -0.98
N VAL A 300 -3.42 -13.81 0.33
CA VAL A 300 -2.66 -14.91 0.95
C VAL A 300 -3.19 -16.27 0.48
N ILE A 301 -4.50 -16.42 0.35
CA ILE A 301 -5.12 -17.65 -0.18
C ILE A 301 -4.67 -17.87 -1.64
N GLY A 302 -4.67 -16.81 -2.46
CA GLY A 302 -4.15 -16.86 -3.83
C GLY A 302 -2.70 -17.30 -3.88
N LEU A 303 -1.85 -16.69 -3.04
CA LEU A 303 -0.44 -17.05 -2.91
C LEU A 303 -0.25 -18.52 -2.53
N LEU A 304 -0.97 -19.02 -1.51
CA LEU A 304 -0.92 -20.42 -1.10
C LEU A 304 -1.35 -21.36 -2.23
N THR A 305 -2.42 -21.04 -2.96
CA THR A 305 -2.89 -21.82 -4.11
C THR A 305 -1.82 -21.87 -5.20
N GLY A 306 -1.20 -20.73 -5.54
CA GLY A 306 -0.11 -20.68 -6.50
C GLY A 306 1.11 -21.50 -6.05
N CYS A 307 1.48 -21.44 -4.76
CA CYS A 307 2.57 -22.25 -4.20
C CYS A 307 2.26 -23.75 -4.24
N ILE A 308 1.03 -24.17 -3.95
CA ILE A 308 0.62 -25.59 -4.02
C ILE A 308 0.73 -26.08 -5.46
N ILE A 309 0.25 -25.33 -6.45
CA ILE A 309 0.36 -25.65 -7.86
C ILE A 309 1.84 -25.71 -8.29
N ALA A 310 2.64 -24.70 -7.89
CA ALA A 310 4.06 -24.64 -8.18
C ALA A 310 4.82 -25.86 -7.59
N ALA A 311 4.49 -26.26 -6.36
CA ALA A 311 5.08 -27.44 -5.71
C ALA A 311 4.68 -28.74 -6.46
N ALA A 312 3.43 -28.88 -6.85
CA ALA A 312 2.95 -30.03 -7.61
C ALA A 312 3.62 -30.13 -9.00
N CYS A 313 3.94 -29.00 -9.62
CA CYS A 313 4.61 -28.93 -10.92
C CYS A 313 6.15 -28.94 -10.84
N GLY A 314 6.74 -28.95 -9.63
CA GLY A 314 8.19 -29.02 -9.44
C GLY A 314 8.92 -27.68 -9.56
N TYR A 315 8.23 -26.55 -9.42
CA TYR A 315 8.83 -25.18 -9.44
C TYR A 315 9.21 -24.66 -8.05
N PHE A 316 8.89 -25.38 -6.98
CA PHE A 316 9.12 -24.93 -5.61
C PHE A 316 10.44 -25.48 -5.06
N ASP A 317 11.34 -24.56 -4.66
CA ASP A 317 12.58 -24.90 -4.00
C ASP A 317 12.45 -24.70 -2.48
N ARG A 318 12.65 -25.80 -1.71
CA ARG A 318 12.61 -25.76 -0.24
C ARG A 318 13.99 -25.68 0.41
N SER A 319 15.06 -25.71 -0.36
CA SER A 319 16.44 -25.73 0.17
C SER A 319 16.72 -24.55 1.11
N GLY A 320 16.27 -23.34 0.73
CA GLY A 320 16.38 -22.14 1.54
C GLY A 320 15.59 -22.21 2.86
N ILE A 321 14.45 -22.94 2.89
CA ILE A 321 13.65 -23.11 4.10
C ILE A 321 14.36 -24.06 5.08
N ASP A 322 14.93 -25.13 4.55
CA ASP A 322 15.63 -26.14 5.35
C ASP A 322 16.92 -25.55 5.96
N ALA A 323 17.65 -24.71 5.21
CA ALA A 323 18.87 -24.03 5.66
C ALA A 323 18.59 -22.87 6.64
N ALA A 324 17.39 -22.27 6.64
CA ALA A 324 17.07 -21.12 7.46
C ALA A 324 17.14 -21.41 8.97
N PRO A 325 17.61 -20.45 9.79
CA PRO A 325 17.62 -20.58 11.24
C PRO A 325 16.19 -20.65 11.79
N VAL A 326 16.03 -21.13 13.02
CA VAL A 326 14.70 -21.23 13.66
C VAL A 326 14.14 -19.85 13.97
N ALA A 327 14.97 -18.91 14.43
CA ALA A 327 14.56 -17.57 14.82
C ALA A 327 15.49 -16.51 14.24
N SER A 328 14.93 -15.33 13.97
CA SER A 328 15.65 -14.14 13.53
C SER A 328 15.14 -12.93 14.31
N PHE A 329 16.02 -11.95 14.51
CA PHE A 329 15.69 -10.71 15.20
C PHE A 329 16.28 -9.53 14.44
N ALA A 330 15.84 -8.31 14.77
CA ALA A 330 16.46 -7.10 14.24
C ALA A 330 17.97 -7.07 14.61
N TRP A 331 18.79 -6.53 13.69
CA TRP A 331 20.26 -6.40 13.81
C TRP A 331 21.07 -7.70 13.80
N VAL A 332 20.51 -8.86 13.47
CA VAL A 332 21.29 -10.09 13.20
C VAL A 332 22.23 -9.87 12.01
N HIS A 333 21.75 -9.18 10.98
CA HIS A 333 22.59 -8.65 9.91
C HIS A 333 22.57 -7.12 9.95
N THR A 334 23.73 -6.51 9.72
CA THR A 334 23.89 -5.07 9.65
C THR A 334 24.45 -4.67 8.28
N PHE A 335 24.09 -3.47 7.84
CA PHE A 335 24.55 -2.91 6.58
C PHE A 335 25.39 -1.65 6.87
N PRO A 336 26.44 -1.35 6.09
CA PRO A 336 27.24 -0.16 6.28
C PRO A 336 26.43 1.08 5.96
N LEU A 337 25.98 1.79 7.01
CA LEU A 337 25.18 2.99 6.88
C LEU A 337 26.01 4.12 6.30
N SER A 338 25.52 4.75 5.25
CA SER A 338 26.11 5.95 4.65
C SER A 338 25.01 6.83 4.05
N VAL A 339 25.30 8.12 3.86
CA VAL A 339 24.41 9.03 3.17
C VAL A 339 24.88 9.15 1.73
N TYR A 340 24.01 8.79 0.80
CA TYR A 340 24.26 8.92 -0.63
C TYR A 340 23.59 10.19 -1.17
N GLY A 341 24.40 11.20 -1.53
CA GLY A 341 23.93 12.53 -1.90
C GLY A 341 22.83 12.54 -2.99
N PRO A 342 23.01 11.84 -4.13
CA PRO A 342 22.00 11.79 -5.21
C PRO A 342 20.63 11.30 -4.75
N LEU A 343 20.57 10.49 -3.68
CA LEU A 343 19.33 9.87 -3.19
C LEU A 343 18.57 10.79 -2.19
N VAL A 344 19.19 11.84 -1.67
CA VAL A 344 18.59 12.69 -0.62
C VAL A 344 17.29 13.34 -1.11
N LEU A 345 17.34 14.06 -2.25
CA LEU A 345 16.16 14.75 -2.78
C LEU A 345 15.03 13.77 -3.17
N PRO A 346 15.29 12.66 -3.88
CA PRO A 346 14.27 11.66 -4.16
C PRO A 346 13.63 11.04 -2.91
N LEU A 347 14.42 10.75 -1.86
CA LEU A 347 13.87 10.22 -0.61
C LEU A 347 13.09 11.28 0.18
N MET A 348 13.49 12.55 0.12
CA MET A 348 12.66 13.62 0.69
C MET A 348 11.30 13.69 0.00
N ALA A 349 11.25 13.53 -1.34
CA ALA A 349 10.00 13.44 -2.07
C ALA A 349 9.16 12.22 -1.63
N VAL A 350 9.78 11.05 -1.44
CA VAL A 350 9.10 9.86 -0.90
C VAL A 350 8.50 10.15 0.47
N TYR A 351 9.24 10.78 1.39
CA TYR A 351 8.70 11.09 2.72
C TYR A 351 7.57 12.12 2.68
N LEU A 352 7.61 13.07 1.75
CA LEU A 352 6.50 13.98 1.53
C LEU A 352 5.25 13.21 1.05
N VAL A 353 5.43 12.24 0.15
CA VAL A 353 4.35 11.35 -0.29
C VAL A 353 3.83 10.51 0.88
N CYS A 354 4.71 9.91 1.69
CA CYS A 354 4.31 9.16 2.89
C CYS A 354 3.47 10.02 3.85
N ALA A 355 3.83 11.30 4.06
CA ALA A 355 3.00 12.20 4.87
C ALA A 355 1.61 12.40 4.28
N THR A 356 1.49 12.51 2.95
CA THR A 356 0.19 12.66 2.28
C THR A 356 -0.64 11.38 2.32
N GLU A 357 -0.01 10.23 2.11
CA GLU A 357 -0.61 8.90 2.28
C GLU A 357 -1.17 8.74 3.70
N ALA A 358 -0.35 9.07 4.72
CA ALA A 358 -0.77 9.02 6.12
C ALA A 358 -1.99 9.89 6.41
N ILE A 359 -2.07 11.12 5.89
CA ILE A 359 -3.24 11.99 6.04
C ILE A 359 -4.48 11.32 5.43
N GLY A 360 -4.36 10.82 4.20
CA GLY A 360 -5.45 10.15 3.48
C GLY A 360 -5.94 8.90 4.21
N ASP A 361 -5.03 8.07 4.65
CA ASP A 361 -5.34 6.81 5.33
C ASP A 361 -5.93 7.02 6.73
N ILE A 362 -5.43 8.00 7.49
CA ILE A 362 -5.99 8.36 8.79
C ILE A 362 -7.42 8.90 8.62
N THR A 363 -7.65 9.73 7.61
CA THR A 363 -8.98 10.25 7.28
C THR A 363 -9.94 9.12 6.95
N ALA A 364 -9.55 8.23 6.04
CA ALA A 364 -10.33 7.06 5.66
C ALA A 364 -10.58 6.12 6.84
N THR A 365 -9.57 5.90 7.70
CA THR A 365 -9.70 5.06 8.90
C THR A 365 -10.66 5.68 9.91
N CYS A 366 -10.67 7.01 10.08
CA CYS A 366 -11.65 7.70 10.92
C CYS A 366 -13.07 7.49 10.38
N ASP A 367 -13.26 7.67 9.07
CA ASP A 367 -14.57 7.51 8.40
C ASP A 367 -15.12 6.08 8.56
N VAL A 368 -14.34 5.05 8.17
CA VAL A 368 -14.78 3.65 8.32
C VAL A 368 -14.92 3.21 9.77
N SER A 369 -14.25 3.88 10.71
CA SER A 369 -14.37 3.68 12.15
C SER A 369 -15.54 4.45 12.79
N LYS A 370 -16.33 5.18 11.99
CA LYS A 370 -17.44 6.04 12.40
C LYS A 370 -17.02 7.13 13.40
N LEU A 371 -15.83 7.71 13.20
CA LEU A 371 -15.28 8.81 13.98
C LEU A 371 -15.38 10.13 13.20
N GLU A 372 -15.23 11.24 13.94
CA GLU A 372 -15.20 12.57 13.32
C GLU A 372 -13.96 12.72 12.40
N VAL A 373 -14.19 13.26 11.21
CA VAL A 373 -13.16 13.61 10.21
C VAL A 373 -12.86 15.12 10.20
N THR A 374 -13.28 15.83 11.22
CA THR A 374 -13.05 17.27 11.44
C THR A 374 -12.84 17.55 12.93
N GLY A 375 -12.29 18.73 13.27
CA GLY A 375 -12.11 19.16 14.64
C GLY A 375 -10.76 18.81 15.26
N LYS A 376 -10.54 19.30 16.49
CA LYS A 376 -9.23 19.21 17.19
C LYS A 376 -8.74 17.78 17.43
N THR A 377 -9.64 16.84 17.68
CA THR A 377 -9.26 15.42 17.89
C THR A 377 -8.76 14.81 16.59
N TYR A 378 -9.43 15.05 15.48
CA TYR A 378 -8.99 14.63 14.16
C TYR A 378 -7.64 15.25 13.76
N GLU A 379 -7.48 16.57 13.92
CA GLU A 379 -6.22 17.26 13.64
C GLU A 379 -5.05 16.67 14.47
N SER A 380 -5.29 16.34 15.74
CA SER A 380 -4.27 15.71 16.59
C SER A 380 -4.01 14.24 16.24
N ARG A 381 -4.93 13.52 15.58
CA ARG A 381 -4.68 12.18 15.02
C ARG A 381 -3.78 12.26 13.79
N ILE A 382 -4.01 13.24 12.91
CA ILE A 382 -3.13 13.49 11.75
C ILE A 382 -1.72 13.83 12.24
N GLN A 383 -1.59 14.79 13.19
CA GLN A 383 -0.31 15.16 13.76
C GLN A 383 0.43 13.96 14.36
N GLY A 384 -0.25 13.18 15.21
CA GLY A 384 0.34 12.02 15.88
C GLY A 384 0.68 10.88 14.91
N GLY A 385 -0.10 10.72 13.84
CA GLY A 385 0.14 9.72 12.81
C GLY A 385 1.37 10.04 11.96
N ILE A 386 1.49 11.26 11.46
CA ILE A 386 2.66 11.71 10.67
C ILE A 386 3.92 11.65 11.54
N LEU A 387 3.84 12.04 12.82
CA LEU A 387 4.98 11.94 13.73
C LEU A 387 5.40 10.48 13.94
N SER A 388 4.44 9.58 14.11
CA SER A 388 4.71 8.14 14.24
C SER A 388 5.35 7.57 12.97
N ASP A 389 4.89 7.96 11.79
CA ASP A 389 5.47 7.54 10.50
C ASP A 389 6.89 8.09 10.31
N GLY A 390 7.14 9.35 10.67
CA GLY A 390 8.49 9.93 10.65
C GLY A 390 9.44 9.20 11.59
N LEU A 391 9.00 8.88 12.82
CA LEU A 391 9.79 8.09 13.77
C LEU A 391 9.99 6.66 13.28
N ALA A 392 8.96 6.03 12.68
CA ALA A 392 9.06 4.71 12.07
C ALA A 392 10.06 4.72 10.91
N GLY A 393 10.07 5.76 10.08
CA GLY A 393 11.05 5.93 9.01
C GLY A 393 12.48 6.06 9.54
N CYS A 394 12.71 6.88 10.56
CA CYS A 394 14.03 7.09 11.16
C CYS A 394 14.53 5.83 11.88
N ILE A 395 13.79 5.35 12.88
CA ILE A 395 14.18 4.21 13.71
C ILE A 395 14.12 2.91 12.89
N GLY A 396 13.10 2.74 12.01
CA GLY A 396 13.00 1.59 11.12
C GLY A 396 14.19 1.49 10.18
N SER A 397 14.70 2.62 9.65
CA SER A 397 15.92 2.63 8.83
C SER A 397 17.15 2.20 9.64
N LEU A 398 17.26 2.61 10.90
CA LEU A 398 18.30 2.11 11.80
C LEU A 398 18.11 0.63 12.15
N MET A 399 16.88 0.12 12.08
CA MET A 399 16.56 -1.31 12.17
C MET A 399 16.62 -2.02 10.80
N THR A 400 17.38 -1.48 9.85
CA THR A 400 17.65 -2.02 8.51
C THR A 400 16.46 -2.02 7.54
N MET A 401 15.38 -1.26 7.82
CA MET A 401 14.23 -1.12 6.94
C MET A 401 14.28 0.18 6.13
N THR A 402 13.60 0.19 5.00
CA THR A 402 13.37 1.38 4.17
C THR A 402 12.17 2.18 4.68
N PRO A 403 11.83 3.36 4.12
CA PRO A 403 10.72 4.20 4.59
C PRO A 403 9.44 3.43 4.90
N MET A 404 8.82 3.75 6.02
CA MET A 404 7.60 3.08 6.49
C MET A 404 6.43 4.07 6.51
N SER A 405 5.22 3.57 6.25
CA SER A 405 3.97 4.33 6.29
C SER A 405 2.79 3.43 6.68
N VAL A 406 1.66 4.03 7.01
CA VAL A 406 0.40 3.31 7.26
C VAL A 406 -0.17 2.73 5.96
N PHE A 407 -0.89 1.61 6.07
CA PHE A 407 -1.49 0.91 4.93
C PHE A 407 -2.98 1.18 4.80
N ALA A 408 -3.39 1.75 3.66
CA ALA A 408 -4.79 2.01 3.30
C ALA A 408 -5.64 0.72 3.19
N GLN A 409 -5.04 -0.39 2.79
CA GLN A 409 -5.72 -1.69 2.66
C GLN A 409 -6.37 -2.16 3.97
N ASN A 410 -5.83 -1.71 5.10
CA ASN A 410 -6.38 -2.00 6.42
C ASN A 410 -7.83 -1.52 6.57
N ASN A 411 -8.20 -0.41 5.91
CA ASN A 411 -9.55 0.15 5.94
C ASN A 411 -10.59 -0.81 5.34
N GLY A 412 -10.21 -1.53 4.27
CA GLY A 412 -11.03 -2.57 3.68
C GLY A 412 -11.33 -3.72 4.65
N VAL A 413 -10.36 -4.12 5.46
CA VAL A 413 -10.54 -5.17 6.47
C VAL A 413 -11.48 -4.70 7.59
N ILE A 414 -11.36 -3.44 8.05
CA ILE A 414 -12.28 -2.84 9.04
C ILE A 414 -13.72 -2.88 8.53
N VAL A 415 -13.95 -2.49 7.28
CA VAL A 415 -15.28 -2.50 6.65
C VAL A 415 -15.85 -3.92 6.58
N LEU A 416 -15.06 -4.89 6.11
CA LEU A 416 -15.48 -6.28 5.96
C LEU A 416 -15.79 -6.97 7.29
N THR A 417 -14.96 -6.71 8.30
CA THR A 417 -15.08 -7.33 9.63
C THR A 417 -16.02 -6.57 10.56
N ARG A 418 -16.38 -5.34 10.20
CA ARG A 418 -17.14 -4.40 11.05
C ARG A 418 -16.47 -4.15 12.40
N CYS A 419 -15.13 -4.12 12.43
CA CYS A 419 -14.34 -3.98 13.64
C CYS A 419 -13.22 -2.94 13.46
N ALA A 420 -13.31 -1.85 14.22
CA ALA A 420 -12.27 -0.81 14.32
C ALA A 420 -11.54 -0.84 15.69
N ASN A 421 -11.63 -1.95 16.42
CA ASN A 421 -11.18 -2.02 17.81
C ASN A 421 -9.65 -2.10 17.92
N ARG A 422 -9.06 -1.25 18.79
CA ARG A 422 -7.61 -1.22 19.03
C ARG A 422 -7.03 -2.54 19.53
N LYS A 423 -7.82 -3.36 20.26
CA LYS A 423 -7.34 -4.67 20.74
C LYS A 423 -7.08 -5.64 19.60
N ALA A 424 -7.92 -5.63 18.55
CA ALA A 424 -7.67 -6.40 17.34
C ALA A 424 -6.40 -5.90 16.63
N GLY A 425 -6.18 -4.59 16.57
CA GLY A 425 -4.96 -4.02 16.02
C GLY A 425 -3.69 -4.40 16.80
N LEU A 426 -3.74 -4.35 18.13
CA LEU A 426 -2.60 -4.82 18.96
C LEU A 426 -2.35 -6.32 18.82
N ALA A 427 -3.40 -7.14 18.68
CA ALA A 427 -3.26 -8.55 18.35
C ALA A 427 -2.63 -8.75 16.95
N CYS A 428 -3.00 -7.94 15.96
CA CYS A 428 -2.36 -7.93 14.64
C CYS A 428 -0.85 -7.65 14.78
N ALA A 429 -0.47 -6.60 15.49
CA ALA A 429 0.93 -6.24 15.75
C ALA A 429 1.71 -7.40 16.41
N MET A 430 1.11 -8.06 17.39
CA MET A 430 1.68 -9.24 18.03
C MET A 430 1.90 -10.38 17.04
N PHE A 431 0.92 -10.69 16.18
CA PHE A 431 1.08 -11.75 15.18
C PHE A 431 2.15 -11.42 14.14
N LEU A 432 2.26 -10.17 13.69
CA LEU A 432 3.35 -9.75 12.79
C LEU A 432 4.73 -9.97 13.43
N ILE A 433 4.91 -9.58 14.69
CA ILE A 433 6.17 -9.82 15.42
C ILE A 433 6.47 -11.34 15.53
N ILE A 434 5.47 -12.14 15.91
CA ILE A 434 5.63 -13.60 16.01
C ILE A 434 6.06 -14.18 14.66
N MET A 435 5.36 -13.84 13.58
CA MET A 435 5.68 -14.31 12.22
C MET A 435 7.07 -13.87 11.78
N GLY A 436 7.52 -12.67 12.15
CA GLY A 436 8.85 -12.17 11.83
C GLY A 436 9.96 -12.85 12.63
N VAL A 437 9.73 -13.18 13.91
CA VAL A 437 10.71 -13.90 14.74
C VAL A 437 10.92 -15.33 14.23
N PHE A 438 9.88 -15.99 13.69
CA PHE A 438 10.02 -17.31 13.08
C PHE A 438 10.71 -17.21 11.71
N ALA A 439 12.05 -17.33 11.68
CA ALA A 439 12.86 -17.17 10.48
C ALA A 439 12.50 -18.16 9.36
N LYS A 440 12.09 -19.39 9.69
CA LYS A 440 11.61 -20.37 8.71
C LYS A 440 10.32 -19.91 8.01
N PHE A 441 9.46 -19.15 8.70
CA PHE A 441 8.31 -18.54 8.07
C PHE A 441 8.73 -17.50 7.03
N ALA A 442 9.66 -16.62 7.36
CA ALA A 442 10.20 -15.64 6.40
C ALA A 442 10.91 -16.34 5.21
N ALA A 443 11.68 -17.40 5.47
CA ALA A 443 12.30 -18.21 4.42
C ALA A 443 11.25 -18.85 3.49
N SER A 444 10.13 -19.32 4.02
CA SER A 444 9.04 -19.87 3.20
C SER A 444 8.41 -18.83 2.27
N LEU A 445 8.36 -17.56 2.70
CA LEU A 445 7.88 -16.46 1.87
C LEU A 445 8.84 -16.09 0.72
N ILE A 446 10.15 -16.24 0.95
CA ILE A 446 11.17 -16.02 -0.09
C ILE A 446 11.23 -17.17 -1.08
N ALA A 447 10.97 -18.41 -0.62
CA ALA A 447 10.91 -19.59 -1.47
C ALA A 447 9.74 -19.58 -2.46
N ILE A 448 8.83 -18.58 -2.38
CA ILE A 448 7.71 -18.43 -3.32
C ILE A 448 8.27 -18.16 -4.72
N PRO A 449 7.90 -18.96 -5.73
CA PRO A 449 8.34 -18.75 -7.09
C PRO A 449 7.99 -17.36 -7.62
N SER A 450 8.90 -16.75 -8.38
CA SER A 450 8.74 -15.38 -8.90
C SER A 450 7.42 -15.16 -9.64
N ALA A 451 6.97 -16.16 -10.43
CA ALA A 451 5.71 -16.08 -11.17
C ALA A 451 4.47 -16.02 -10.24
N VAL A 452 4.47 -16.78 -9.15
CA VAL A 452 3.41 -16.76 -8.13
C VAL A 452 3.40 -15.41 -7.41
N LEU A 453 4.59 -14.95 -6.99
CA LEU A 453 4.77 -13.64 -6.38
C LEU A 453 4.35 -12.51 -7.33
N GLY A 454 4.68 -12.62 -8.61
CA GLY A 454 4.34 -11.66 -9.65
C GLY A 454 2.83 -11.53 -9.87
N GLY A 455 2.09 -12.63 -9.92
CA GLY A 455 0.63 -12.62 -10.00
C GLY A 455 -0.02 -11.89 -8.81
N MET A 456 0.48 -12.15 -7.60
CA MET A 456 0.04 -11.48 -6.37
C MET A 456 0.39 -9.98 -6.36
N THR A 457 1.65 -9.64 -6.65
CA THR A 457 2.13 -8.25 -6.57
C THR A 457 1.50 -7.37 -7.64
N THR A 458 1.23 -7.91 -8.82
CA THR A 458 0.49 -7.20 -9.88
C THR A 458 -0.91 -6.78 -9.39
N PHE A 459 -1.62 -7.67 -8.68
CA PHE A 459 -2.91 -7.34 -8.09
C PHE A 459 -2.79 -6.26 -7.00
N LEU A 460 -1.80 -6.38 -6.10
CA LEU A 460 -1.57 -5.40 -5.03
C LEU A 460 -1.24 -4.01 -5.58
N PHE A 461 -0.36 -3.93 -6.57
CA PHE A 461 0.04 -2.65 -7.17
C PHE A 461 -1.10 -2.00 -7.94
N SER A 462 -1.93 -2.81 -8.61
CA SER A 462 -3.18 -2.32 -9.20
C SER A 462 -4.14 -1.78 -8.15
N ALA A 463 -4.23 -2.42 -6.98
CA ALA A 463 -5.05 -1.92 -5.87
C ALA A 463 -4.53 -0.57 -5.32
N VAL A 464 -3.20 -0.34 -5.31
CA VAL A 464 -2.61 0.97 -4.98
C VAL A 464 -3.02 2.02 -6.01
N ALA A 465 -2.96 1.71 -7.31
CA ALA A 465 -3.40 2.63 -8.36
C ALA A 465 -4.89 3.00 -8.22
N VAL A 466 -5.74 2.01 -7.94
CA VAL A 466 -7.18 2.22 -7.68
C VAL A 466 -7.42 3.04 -6.40
N SER A 467 -6.58 2.87 -5.37
CA SER A 467 -6.65 3.71 -4.16
C SER A 467 -6.38 5.18 -4.49
N GLY A 468 -5.36 5.48 -5.30
CA GLY A 468 -5.10 6.83 -5.80
C GLY A 468 -6.29 7.41 -6.59
N MET A 469 -6.89 6.60 -7.47
CA MET A 469 -8.12 6.99 -8.19
C MET A 469 -9.28 7.28 -7.22
N SER A 470 -9.44 6.48 -6.18
CA SER A 470 -10.48 6.70 -5.15
C SER A 470 -10.29 8.02 -4.41
N ILE A 471 -9.04 8.45 -4.14
CA ILE A 471 -8.73 9.75 -3.54
C ILE A 471 -9.21 10.88 -4.47
N ILE A 472 -8.93 10.77 -5.78
CA ILE A 472 -9.37 11.76 -6.78
C ILE A 472 -10.90 11.85 -6.79
N VAL A 473 -11.59 10.73 -6.97
CA VAL A 473 -13.06 10.69 -7.13
C VAL A 473 -13.78 11.23 -5.89
N ARG A 474 -13.27 10.97 -4.69
CA ARG A 474 -13.90 11.39 -3.44
C ARG A 474 -13.56 12.82 -3.05
N GLY A 475 -12.36 13.31 -3.38
CA GLY A 475 -11.82 14.55 -2.86
C GLY A 475 -11.66 15.68 -3.87
N VAL A 476 -11.88 15.44 -5.17
CA VAL A 476 -11.64 16.43 -6.23
C VAL A 476 -12.92 16.63 -7.02
N PRO A 477 -13.59 17.80 -6.91
CA PRO A 477 -14.67 18.16 -7.83
C PRO A 477 -14.09 18.31 -9.25
N PHE A 478 -14.79 17.75 -10.25
CA PHE A 478 -14.33 17.75 -11.65
C PHE A 478 -14.64 19.09 -12.36
N THR A 479 -14.20 20.22 -11.78
CA THR A 479 -14.28 21.54 -12.39
C THR A 479 -13.27 21.69 -13.53
N ARG A 480 -13.44 22.71 -14.39
CA ARG A 480 -12.52 22.99 -15.49
C ARG A 480 -11.07 23.15 -15.00
N ARG A 481 -10.86 23.89 -13.89
CA ARG A 481 -9.56 24.10 -13.24
C ARG A 481 -8.94 22.75 -12.83
N ASN A 482 -9.68 21.94 -12.10
CA ASN A 482 -9.19 20.68 -11.56
C ASN A 482 -8.92 19.65 -12.66
N ARG A 483 -9.75 19.59 -13.70
CA ARG A 483 -9.49 18.79 -14.90
C ARG A 483 -8.19 19.19 -15.58
N PHE A 484 -7.91 20.49 -15.71
CA PHE A 484 -6.67 20.98 -16.29
C PHE A 484 -5.44 20.55 -15.46
N ILE A 485 -5.48 20.71 -14.13
CA ILE A 485 -4.39 20.30 -13.21
C ILE A 485 -4.13 18.80 -13.34
N LEU A 486 -5.20 17.97 -13.29
CA LEU A 486 -5.08 16.52 -13.44
C LEU A 486 -4.51 16.13 -14.80
N THR A 487 -4.97 16.79 -15.88
CA THR A 487 -4.46 16.51 -17.24
C THR A 487 -2.97 16.80 -17.35
N ALA A 488 -2.51 17.95 -16.87
CA ALA A 488 -1.10 18.32 -16.91
C ALA A 488 -0.24 17.38 -16.02
N GLY A 489 -0.71 17.08 -14.81
CA GLY A 489 -0.03 16.16 -13.89
C GLY A 489 0.08 14.75 -14.48
N PHE A 490 -0.98 14.22 -15.05
CA PHE A 490 -0.97 12.91 -15.69
C PHE A 490 -0.15 12.90 -16.98
N ALA A 491 -0.24 13.92 -17.83
CA ALA A 491 0.52 13.97 -19.08
C ALA A 491 2.02 13.84 -18.83
N LEU A 492 2.55 14.65 -17.90
CA LEU A 492 3.98 14.61 -17.57
C LEU A 492 4.35 13.41 -16.68
N GLY A 493 3.49 13.04 -15.72
CA GLY A 493 3.73 11.88 -14.85
C GLY A 493 3.70 10.55 -15.59
N PHE A 494 2.73 10.33 -16.49
CA PHE A 494 2.70 9.16 -17.36
C PHE A 494 3.84 9.21 -18.38
N GLY A 495 4.13 10.36 -18.97
CA GLY A 495 5.24 10.55 -19.88
C GLY A 495 6.56 10.08 -19.27
N ALA A 496 6.88 10.56 -18.06
CA ALA A 496 8.09 10.14 -17.32
C ALA A 496 8.06 8.65 -16.90
N THR A 497 6.88 8.08 -16.67
CA THR A 497 6.75 6.66 -16.31
C THR A 497 6.94 5.74 -17.52
N LEU A 498 6.41 6.12 -18.68
CA LEU A 498 6.45 5.32 -19.92
C LEU A 498 7.77 5.46 -20.67
N VAL A 499 8.40 6.63 -20.58
CA VAL A 499 9.68 6.94 -21.27
C VAL A 499 10.69 7.40 -20.20
N PRO A 500 11.18 6.53 -19.32
CA PRO A 500 12.03 6.91 -18.19
C PRO A 500 13.36 7.56 -18.60
N THR A 501 13.87 7.25 -19.80
CA THR A 501 15.15 7.74 -20.32
C THR A 501 15.05 9.14 -20.97
N TYR A 502 13.90 9.81 -20.93
CA TYR A 502 13.70 11.11 -21.60
C TYR A 502 14.59 12.21 -21.04
N PHE A 503 15.11 12.04 -19.82
CA PHE A 503 15.90 13.04 -19.13
C PHE A 503 17.42 12.75 -19.09
N ASP A 504 17.87 11.54 -19.53
CA ASP A 504 19.26 11.06 -19.42
C ASP A 504 20.29 11.98 -20.09
N ASN A 505 19.91 12.63 -21.19
CA ASN A 505 20.82 13.43 -22.01
C ASN A 505 20.74 14.95 -21.74
N ILE A 506 19.96 15.40 -20.77
CA ILE A 506 19.80 16.83 -20.47
C ILE A 506 21.04 17.37 -19.76
N PHE A 507 21.58 16.59 -18.82
CA PHE A 507 22.80 16.94 -18.12
C PHE A 507 23.98 16.14 -18.64
N THR A 508 24.84 16.79 -19.41
CA THR A 508 26.04 16.18 -20.01
C THR A 508 27.32 16.50 -19.23
N TYR A 509 27.20 17.02 -18.00
CA TYR A 509 28.35 17.39 -17.18
C TYR A 509 29.17 16.15 -16.78
N LYS A 510 30.47 16.15 -17.18
CA LYS A 510 31.48 15.12 -16.85
C LYS A 510 32.69 15.72 -16.14
N GLY A 511 32.54 16.81 -15.39
CA GLY A 511 33.61 17.47 -14.67
C GLY A 511 33.92 16.84 -13.31
N ASP A 512 35.03 17.25 -12.68
CA ASP A 512 35.53 16.67 -11.43
C ASP A 512 34.75 17.09 -10.16
N ASN A 513 33.79 18.00 -10.29
CA ASN A 513 32.99 18.44 -9.13
C ASN A 513 31.92 17.43 -8.77
N ARG A 514 32.27 16.51 -7.85
CA ARG A 514 31.37 15.44 -7.36
C ARG A 514 30.08 15.97 -6.73
N SER A 515 30.11 17.15 -6.08
CA SER A 515 28.91 17.74 -5.45
C SER A 515 27.92 18.21 -6.51
N LEU A 516 28.39 18.85 -7.57
CA LEU A 516 27.54 19.26 -8.69
C LEU A 516 26.98 18.06 -9.44
N GLN A 517 27.81 17.05 -9.72
CA GLN A 517 27.35 15.82 -10.35
C GLN A 517 26.26 15.13 -9.52
N GLY A 518 26.48 14.98 -8.20
CA GLY A 518 25.50 14.38 -7.31
C GLY A 518 24.16 15.17 -7.25
N PHE A 519 24.20 16.49 -7.38
CA PHE A 519 23.00 17.31 -7.46
C PHE A 519 22.25 17.13 -8.78
N LEU A 520 22.97 17.08 -9.91
CA LEU A 520 22.40 16.83 -11.23
C LEU A 520 21.79 15.42 -11.31
N ASP A 521 22.48 14.41 -10.78
CA ASP A 521 22.00 13.04 -10.67
C ASP A 521 20.71 12.95 -9.83
N ALA A 522 20.61 13.73 -8.75
CA ALA A 522 19.39 13.79 -7.93
C ALA A 522 18.20 14.40 -8.71
N ILE A 523 18.43 15.45 -9.51
CA ILE A 523 17.39 16.04 -10.36
C ILE A 523 16.95 15.01 -11.41
N THR A 524 17.90 14.35 -12.07
CA THR A 524 17.61 13.31 -13.06
C THR A 524 16.72 12.21 -12.45
N LEU A 525 17.07 11.70 -11.28
CA LEU A 525 16.32 10.65 -10.59
C LEU A 525 14.87 11.10 -10.21
N ILE A 526 14.68 12.37 -9.83
CA ILE A 526 13.34 12.93 -9.60
C ILE A 526 12.55 13.00 -10.90
N MET A 527 13.17 13.50 -11.97
CA MET A 527 12.49 13.69 -13.26
C MET A 527 12.14 12.36 -13.92
N GLU A 528 12.92 11.31 -13.74
CA GLU A 528 12.61 9.92 -14.17
C GLU A 528 11.52 9.26 -13.32
N THR A 529 11.19 9.87 -12.18
CA THR A 529 10.18 9.35 -11.26
C THR A 529 8.83 10.00 -11.52
N GLY A 530 7.98 9.37 -12.35
CA GLY A 530 6.74 9.96 -12.86
C GLY A 530 5.78 10.46 -11.76
N PHE A 531 5.68 9.79 -10.62
CA PHE A 531 4.82 10.26 -9.52
C PHE A 531 5.35 11.55 -8.88
N ALA A 532 6.68 11.72 -8.80
CA ALA A 532 7.28 12.95 -8.27
C ALA A 532 7.05 14.12 -9.22
N VAL A 533 7.20 13.90 -10.53
CA VAL A 533 6.90 14.89 -11.56
C VAL A 533 5.43 15.32 -11.49
N ALA A 534 4.50 14.36 -11.41
CA ALA A 534 3.08 14.68 -11.28
C ALA A 534 2.77 15.47 -10.01
N ALA A 535 3.37 15.08 -8.87
CA ALA A 535 3.19 15.79 -7.61
C ALA A 535 3.64 17.26 -7.72
N ILE A 536 4.83 17.50 -8.27
CA ILE A 536 5.39 18.85 -8.46
C ILE A 536 4.45 19.69 -9.36
N ILE A 537 4.04 19.14 -10.50
CA ILE A 537 3.16 19.86 -11.44
C ILE A 537 1.79 20.15 -10.83
N CYS A 538 1.18 19.17 -10.16
CA CYS A 538 -0.11 19.37 -9.49
C CYS A 538 -0.02 20.40 -8.37
N VAL A 539 1.05 20.39 -7.55
CA VAL A 539 1.26 21.41 -6.50
C VAL A 539 1.42 22.80 -7.12
N VAL A 540 2.32 22.95 -8.10
CA VAL A 540 2.57 24.24 -8.75
C VAL A 540 1.29 24.80 -9.37
N LEU A 541 0.58 24.00 -10.16
CA LEU A 541 -0.65 24.43 -10.80
C LEU A 541 -1.77 24.71 -9.79
N ASN A 542 -1.87 23.93 -8.72
CA ASN A 542 -2.85 24.16 -7.67
C ASN A 542 -2.62 25.50 -6.94
N LEU A 543 -1.37 25.92 -6.80
CA LEU A 543 -1.02 27.19 -6.15
C LEU A 543 -1.13 28.39 -7.10
N VAL A 544 -0.90 28.20 -8.40
CA VAL A 544 -0.87 29.29 -9.40
C VAL A 544 -2.25 29.57 -9.98
N LEU A 545 -3.06 28.53 -10.23
CA LEU A 545 -4.36 28.70 -10.84
C LEU A 545 -5.38 29.22 -9.81
N PRO A 546 -6.18 30.24 -10.15
CA PRO A 546 -7.21 30.78 -9.26
C PRO A 546 -8.25 29.73 -8.90
N GLU A 547 -8.79 29.81 -7.69
CA GLU A 547 -9.92 28.98 -7.27
C GLU A 547 -11.19 29.41 -8.04
N GLU A 548 -11.96 28.44 -8.54
CA GLU A 548 -13.26 28.69 -9.15
C GLU A 548 -14.27 29.03 -8.05
N MET A 549 -15.15 30.06 -8.30
CA MET A 549 -16.17 30.43 -7.32
C MET A 549 -17.31 29.41 -7.34
N GLU A 550 -18.04 29.26 -6.21
CA GLU A 550 -19.16 28.32 -6.09
C GLU A 550 -20.24 28.51 -7.15
N ASP A 551 -20.50 29.75 -7.58
CA ASP A 551 -21.45 30.07 -8.63
C ASP A 551 -21.06 29.48 -10.00
N ASP A 552 -19.78 29.40 -10.32
CA ASP A 552 -19.27 28.76 -11.54
C ASP A 552 -19.43 27.24 -11.52
N ILE A 553 -19.28 26.63 -10.35
CA ILE A 553 -19.44 25.19 -10.13
C ILE A 553 -20.90 24.76 -10.31
N ASP A 554 -21.84 25.56 -9.79
CA ASP A 554 -23.28 25.30 -9.93
C ASP A 554 -23.78 25.54 -11.34
N ALA A 555 -23.23 26.52 -12.05
CA ALA A 555 -23.51 26.77 -13.47
C ALA A 555 -23.01 25.59 -14.34
N GLU A 556 -21.81 25.05 -14.07
CA GLU A 556 -21.26 23.91 -14.80
C GLU A 556 -22.03 22.61 -14.51
N ARG A 557 -22.47 22.38 -13.27
CA ARG A 557 -23.36 21.26 -12.91
C ARG A 557 -24.71 21.33 -13.58
N SER A 558 -25.30 22.53 -13.64
CA SER A 558 -26.58 22.76 -14.31
C SER A 558 -26.47 22.49 -15.81
N SER A 559 -25.43 22.97 -16.47
CA SER A 559 -25.21 22.73 -17.90
C SER A 559 -24.93 21.24 -18.21
N THR A 560 -24.22 20.54 -17.36
CA THR A 560 -23.94 19.11 -17.52
C THR A 560 -25.21 18.26 -17.33
N ASN A 561 -26.07 18.61 -16.37
CA ASN A 561 -27.37 17.96 -16.18
C ASN A 561 -28.33 18.21 -17.34
N ILE A 562 -28.32 19.40 -17.93
CA ILE A 562 -29.11 19.72 -19.12
C ILE A 562 -28.63 18.88 -20.32
N ALA A 563 -27.31 18.76 -20.55
CA ALA A 563 -26.75 17.95 -21.62
C ALA A 563 -27.08 16.45 -21.47
N ILE A 564 -27.02 15.90 -20.25
CA ILE A 564 -27.41 14.52 -19.99
C ILE A 564 -28.91 14.28 -20.22
N HIS A 565 -29.75 15.27 -19.89
CA HIS A 565 -31.20 15.20 -20.17
C HIS A 565 -31.53 15.35 -21.64
N GLU A 566 -30.77 16.11 -22.42
CA GLU A 566 -30.95 16.23 -23.89
C GLU A 566 -30.50 14.95 -24.60
N GLU A 567 -29.39 14.32 -24.20
CA GLU A 567 -28.97 13.01 -24.75
C GLU A 567 -29.90 11.84 -24.35
N ALA A 568 -30.62 11.95 -23.23
CA ALA A 568 -31.57 10.94 -22.78
C ALA A 568 -32.98 11.09 -23.40
N GLN A 569 -33.28 12.13 -24.16
CA GLN A 569 -34.53 12.25 -24.91
C GLN A 569 -34.36 11.56 -26.27
N PRO A 570 -35.10 10.49 -26.57
CA PRO A 570 -35.11 9.91 -27.92
C PRO A 570 -35.68 10.95 -28.89
N ASP A 571 -34.95 11.12 -29.97
CA ASP A 571 -35.25 12.04 -31.07
C ASP A 571 -36.73 11.92 -31.52
N LYS A 572 -37.55 12.89 -31.17
CA LYS A 572 -38.98 12.91 -31.50
C LYS A 572 -39.26 13.05 -32.99
N THR A 573 -38.23 13.30 -33.79
CA THR A 573 -38.36 13.49 -35.25
C THR A 573 -38.55 12.20 -36.03
N THR A 574 -38.19 11.03 -35.46
CA THR A 574 -38.37 9.74 -36.11
C THR A 574 -39.73 9.10 -35.86
N THR A 575 -40.53 9.63 -34.91
CA THR A 575 -41.85 9.04 -34.57
C THR A 575 -43.03 9.65 -35.33
N GLU A 576 -42.85 10.83 -35.97
CA GLU A 576 -43.92 11.42 -36.80
C GLU A 576 -43.95 10.85 -38.24
N LEU A 577 -42.83 10.40 -38.80
CA LEU A 577 -42.79 9.81 -40.15
C LEU A 577 -43.33 8.39 -40.25
N SER A 578 -43.61 7.71 -39.16
CA SER A 578 -44.21 6.38 -39.14
C SER A 578 -45.71 6.35 -38.90
N ARG A 579 -46.38 7.52 -38.72
CA ARG A 579 -47.82 7.64 -38.50
C ARG A 579 -48.64 8.06 -39.74
N GLU A 580 -48.02 8.40 -40.84
CA GLU A 580 -48.70 8.83 -42.06
C GLU A 580 -48.91 7.73 -43.12
N HIS A 581 -48.55 6.45 -42.84
CA HIS A 581 -48.75 5.36 -43.77
C HIS A 581 -49.49 4.17 -43.15
N SER A 582 -50.63 4.38 -42.49
CA SER A 582 -51.62 3.35 -42.24
C SER A 582 -52.98 3.77 -42.81
N ILE A 583 -53.15 3.50 -44.11
CA ILE A 583 -54.41 3.57 -44.79
C ILE A 583 -55.27 2.38 -44.38
N GLU A 584 -56.46 2.65 -43.86
CA GLU A 584 -57.54 1.68 -43.59
C GLU A 584 -57.87 0.81 -44.83
N PRO A 585 -58.22 -0.43 -44.65
CA PRO A 585 -59.17 -1.10 -45.56
C PRO A 585 -60.54 -1.22 -44.89
N GLN A 586 -61.54 -0.60 -45.50
CA GLN A 586 -62.93 -0.82 -45.20
C GLN A 586 -63.36 -2.26 -45.41
N SER A 587 -64.14 -2.77 -44.45
CA SER A 587 -64.92 -4.01 -44.52
C SER A 587 -66.09 -3.85 -45.48
N LYS A 588 -66.34 -4.87 -46.30
CA LYS A 588 -67.72 -5.25 -46.75
C LYS A 588 -67.75 -6.76 -46.90
N VAL A 589 -68.77 -7.29 -46.27
CA VAL A 589 -69.49 -8.52 -46.25
C VAL A 589 -69.11 -9.46 -45.14
#